data_58e684e8f3045cfb3c91b95fd5a65814
#
_entry.id   58e684e8f3045cfb3c91b95fd5a65814
#
_cell.length_a   1.000
_cell.length_b   1.000
_cell.length_c   1.000
_cell.angle_alpha   90.00
_cell.angle_beta   90.00
_cell.angle_gamma   90.00
#
_symmetry.space_group_name_H-M   'P 1'
#
loop_
_entity.id
_entity.type
_entity.pdbx_description
1 polymer ?
#
loop_
_entity_poly.entity_id
_entity_poly.type
_entity_poly.pdbx_seq_one_letter_code
_entity_poly.pdbx_strand_id
1 'polypeptide(L)' 'MSPNIYYDIDFEDWLIQSFIKNNHPKYRDYVALWFRNLTLEQKEGFKAQYERAMYNSLIF' A
#
# COMPACT_ATOMS: atom_id res chain seq x y z
N MET A 1 6.10 13.68 -16.98
CA MET A 1 5.65 13.73 -15.60
C MET A 1 5.71 12.35 -14.98
N SER A 2 6.34 12.24 -13.85
CA SER A 2 6.43 10.93 -13.20
C SER A 2 5.05 10.49 -12.72
N PRO A 3 4.77 9.19 -12.80
CA PRO A 3 3.52 8.68 -12.29
C PRO A 3 3.44 8.89 -10.79
N ASN A 4 2.33 9.43 -10.36
CA ASN A 4 2.09 9.68 -8.96
C ASN A 4 1.53 8.42 -8.33
N ILE A 5 2.38 7.70 -7.63
CA ILE A 5 1.90 6.57 -6.85
C ILE A 5 1.34 7.14 -5.56
N TYR A 6 0.04 7.22 -5.51
CA TYR A 6 -0.65 7.84 -4.41
C TYR A 6 -0.55 6.97 -3.16
N TYR A 7 0.07 7.52 -2.13
CA TYR A 7 0.21 6.83 -0.86
C TYR A 7 -0.69 7.52 0.16
N ASP A 8 -1.80 6.91 0.48
CA ASP A 8 -2.74 7.47 1.43
C ASP A 8 -2.96 6.49 2.59
N ILE A 9 -3.76 6.92 3.55
CA ILE A 9 -4.01 6.16 4.77
C ILE A 9 -4.69 4.82 4.47
N ASP A 10 -5.60 4.80 3.52
CA ASP A 10 -6.31 3.57 3.18
C ASP A 10 -5.36 2.54 2.56
N PHE A 11 -4.48 3.00 1.68
CA PHE A 11 -3.48 2.14 1.08
C PHE A 11 -2.51 1.62 2.13
N GLU A 12 -2.08 2.49 3.04
CA GLU A 12 -1.18 2.11 4.12
C GLU A 12 -1.80 1.06 5.02
N ASP A 13 -3.06 1.24 5.40
CA ASP A 13 -3.77 0.26 6.20
C ASP A 13 -3.84 -1.09 5.50
N TRP A 14 -4.12 -1.07 4.21
CA TRP A 14 -4.17 -2.29 3.43
C TRP A 14 -2.82 -2.99 3.42
N LEU A 15 -1.73 -2.23 3.25
CA LEU A 15 -0.38 -2.80 3.26
C LEU A 15 -0.08 -3.46 4.60
N ILE A 16 -0.41 -2.79 5.69
CA ILE A 16 -0.15 -3.32 7.03
C ILE A 16 -0.93 -4.61 7.25
N GLN A 17 -2.19 -4.61 6.92
CA GLN A 17 -3.04 -5.78 7.13
C GLN A 17 -2.64 -6.96 6.24
N SER A 18 -2.22 -6.67 5.01
CA SER A 18 -1.92 -7.71 4.04
C SER A 18 -0.55 -8.32 4.22
N PHE A 19 0.43 -7.53 4.63
CA PHE A 19 1.82 -7.97 4.62
C PHE A 19 2.49 -7.96 6.00
N ILE A 20 2.07 -7.10 6.89
CA ILE A 20 2.69 -6.97 8.20
C ILE A 20 1.88 -7.68 9.27
N LYS A 21 0.56 -7.62 9.16
CA LYS A 21 -0.38 -8.31 10.05
C LYS A 21 -0.36 -7.85 11.50
N ASN A 22 0.35 -6.79 11.79
CA ASN A 22 0.38 -6.20 13.13
C ASN A 22 -0.06 -4.76 13.03
N ASN A 23 -1.16 -4.41 13.66
CA ASN A 23 -1.69 -3.06 13.61
C ASN A 23 -1.06 -2.14 14.64
N HIS A 24 0.18 -2.39 15.00
CA HIS A 24 0.88 -1.57 15.96
C HIS A 24 1.20 -0.19 15.35
N PRO A 25 0.93 0.92 16.06
CA PRO A 25 1.12 2.26 15.49
C PRO A 25 2.51 2.53 14.92
N LYS A 26 3.54 2.00 15.54
CA LYS A 26 4.89 2.25 15.06
C LYS A 26 5.19 1.58 13.71
N TYR A 27 4.39 0.63 13.31
CA TYR A 27 4.58 0.01 12.00
C TYR A 27 4.15 0.91 10.85
N ARG A 28 3.30 1.90 11.13
CA ARG A 28 2.89 2.86 10.12
C ARG A 28 4.11 3.64 9.61
N ASP A 29 4.92 4.14 10.51
CA ASP A 29 6.13 4.87 10.11
C ASP A 29 7.08 3.96 9.34
N TYR A 30 7.19 2.73 9.79
CA TYR A 30 8.04 1.75 9.16
C TYR A 30 7.58 1.45 7.73
N VAL A 31 6.29 1.26 7.57
CA VAL A 31 5.71 0.95 6.26
C VAL A 31 5.87 2.11 5.29
N ALA A 32 5.64 3.33 5.75
CA ALA A 32 5.82 4.51 4.91
C ALA A 32 7.24 4.61 4.41
N LEU A 33 8.20 4.40 5.31
CA LEU A 33 9.61 4.47 4.96
C LEU A 33 10.00 3.33 4.01
N TRP A 34 9.53 2.14 4.29
CA TRP A 34 9.77 0.98 3.44
C TRP A 34 9.23 1.21 2.03
N PHE A 35 8.00 1.68 1.93
CA PHE A 35 7.38 1.92 0.63
C PHE A 35 8.12 2.99 -0.15
N ARG A 36 8.56 4.04 0.54
CA ARG A 36 9.30 5.13 -0.08
C ARG A 36 10.58 4.64 -0.76
N ASN A 37 11.20 3.59 -0.23
CA ASN A 37 12.46 3.06 -0.74
C ASN A 37 12.29 2.01 -1.83
N LEU A 38 11.06 1.66 -2.17
CA LEU A 38 10.81 0.72 -3.24
C LEU A 38 11.08 1.37 -4.59
N THR A 39 11.37 0.53 -5.59
CA THR A 39 11.47 1.03 -6.96
C THR A 39 10.08 1.41 -7.46
N LEU A 40 10.04 2.22 -8.50
CA LEU A 40 8.77 2.61 -9.10
C LEU A 40 7.97 1.39 -9.55
N GLU A 41 8.65 0.42 -10.12
CA GLU A 41 8.00 -0.81 -10.57
C GLU A 41 7.35 -1.56 -9.41
N GLN A 42 8.06 -1.65 -8.29
CA GLN A 42 7.51 -2.30 -7.10
C GLN A 42 6.32 -1.54 -6.53
N LYS A 43 6.40 -0.22 -6.50
CA LYS A 43 5.30 0.62 -6.04
C LYS A 43 4.06 0.43 -6.89
N GLU A 44 4.24 0.39 -8.20
CA GLU A 44 3.14 0.18 -9.11
C GLU A 44 2.52 -1.20 -8.94
N GLY A 45 3.35 -2.19 -8.68
CA GLY A 45 2.86 -3.54 -8.42
C GLY A 45 1.97 -3.62 -7.19
N PHE A 46 2.41 -3.01 -6.09
CA PHE A 46 1.61 -2.98 -4.88
C PHE A 46 0.32 -2.18 -5.07
N LYS A 47 0.41 -1.07 -5.78
CA LYS A 47 -0.77 -0.25 -6.03
C LYS A 47 -1.79 -1.01 -6.88
N ALA A 48 -1.32 -1.75 -7.86
CA ALA A 48 -2.20 -2.56 -8.70
C ALA A 48 -2.91 -3.64 -7.87
N GLN A 49 -2.21 -4.28 -6.97
CA GLN A 49 -2.81 -5.26 -6.08
C GLN A 49 -3.86 -4.64 -5.17
N TYR A 50 -3.57 -3.46 -4.66
CA TYR A 50 -4.51 -2.74 -3.82
C TYR A 50 -5.78 -2.39 -4.58
N GLU A 51 -5.64 -1.87 -5.78
CA GLU A 51 -6.78 -1.50 -6.61
C GLU A 51 -7.63 -2.71 -6.96
N ARG A 52 -6.97 -3.82 -7.22
CA ARG A 52 -7.67 -5.06 -7.50
C ARG A 52 -8.45 -5.55 -6.29
N ALA A 53 -7.85 -5.46 -5.10
CA ALA A 53 -8.52 -5.85 -3.87
C ALA A 53 -9.73 -4.96 -3.60
N MET A 54 -9.59 -3.66 -3.84
CA MET A 54 -10.70 -2.72 -3.68
C MET A 54 -11.83 -3.03 -4.66
N TYR A 55 -11.46 -3.30 -5.89
CA TYR A 55 -12.45 -3.63 -6.91
C TYR A 55 -13.24 -4.88 -6.54
N ASN A 56 -12.55 -5.91 -6.11
CA ASN A 56 -13.20 -7.16 -5.70
C ASN A 56 -14.10 -6.93 -4.49
N SER A 57 -13.70 -6.06 -3.59
CA SER A 57 -14.50 -5.73 -2.42
C SER A 57 -15.79 -5.03 -2.80
N LEU A 58 -15.76 -4.22 -3.85
CA LEU A 58 -16.94 -3.49 -4.30
C LEU A 58 -17.96 -4.39 -5.00
N ILE A 59 -17.51 -5.47 -5.59
CA ILE A 59 -18.40 -6.41 -6.28
C ILE A 59 -19.24 -7.20 -5.30
N PHE A 60 -18.72 -7.44 -4.12
CA PHE A 60 -19.43 -8.16 -3.08
C PHE A 60 -20.08 -7.20 -2.11
#